data_01dd508713eb64630c6509fd99964366
#
_entry.id   01dd508713eb64630c6509fd99964366
#
_cell.length_a   1.000
_cell.length_b   1.000
_cell.length_c   1.000
_cell.angle_alpha   90.00
_cell.angle_beta   90.00
_cell.angle_gamma   90.00
#
_symmetry.space_group_name_H-M   'P 1'
#
loop_
_entity.id
_entity.type
_entity.pdbx_description
1 polymer ?
#
loop_
_entity_poly.entity_id
_entity_poly.type
_entity_poly.pdbx_seq_one_letter_code
_entity_poly.pdbx_strand_id
1 'polypeptide(L)'
;WSPPMFDSPCLQEHEILGRLALIFTGPEAGDDPGVIDAMLLDGALQSAIDAPDSPVADRKIDDLRAIVCADPSRTAIDHILDVMIRTGSHGDWFGAVPDGMSLDVFADNPHGVDFGPLEPRLPSALRTESGTIELAPAIILDELARLAATLGSAPEDTGLVLIGRRHLRSNNSWMHNMEPLVKGRARCTLQINPIDAERFGLADGADAVVASRVGSLTAPVEVTDEVPAGVVSLPHGWGHDMRGTRSRVAAGRPGVNSNLLTDPELLDPLSGNAVLNGIPVTVGPI
;
A
#
# COMPACT_ATOMS: atom_id res chain seq x y z
N TRP A 1 9.58 -18.23 -5.83
CA TRP A 1 9.79 -17.88 -7.24
C TRP A 1 8.89 -18.71 -8.13
N SER A 2 8.13 -18.07 -8.99
CA SER A 2 7.44 -18.76 -10.10
C SER A 2 7.65 -17.95 -11.40
N PRO A 3 7.94 -18.62 -12.52
CA PRO A 3 8.04 -17.94 -13.80
C PRO A 3 6.68 -17.34 -14.19
N PRO A 4 6.63 -16.32 -15.06
CA PRO A 4 5.38 -15.78 -15.58
C PRO A 4 4.59 -16.87 -16.30
N MET A 5 3.30 -16.98 -16.02
CA MET A 5 2.42 -17.95 -16.68
C MET A 5 2.07 -17.57 -18.13
N PHE A 6 2.14 -16.27 -18.43
CA PHE A 6 1.80 -15.72 -19.74
C PHE A 6 2.76 -14.62 -20.12
N ASP A 7 3.11 -14.53 -21.39
CA ASP A 7 3.80 -13.36 -21.92
C ASP A 7 2.86 -12.16 -21.87
N SER A 8 3.35 -11.06 -21.30
CA SER A 8 2.60 -9.80 -21.20
C SER A 8 3.31 -8.72 -22.00
N PRO A 9 2.58 -7.97 -22.87
CA PRO A 9 3.14 -6.80 -23.53
C PRO A 9 3.23 -5.57 -22.58
N CYS A 10 2.76 -5.70 -21.36
CA CYS A 10 2.81 -4.63 -20.36
C CYS A 10 4.17 -4.61 -19.68
N LEU A 11 4.63 -3.42 -19.33
CA LEU A 11 5.80 -3.23 -18.50
C LEU A 11 5.59 -3.91 -17.13
N GLN A 12 6.65 -4.43 -16.56
CA GLN A 12 6.64 -4.92 -15.18
C GLN A 12 6.61 -3.75 -14.19
N GLU A 13 6.16 -4.00 -12.96
CA GLU A 13 6.02 -2.94 -11.96
C GLU A 13 7.33 -2.20 -11.68
N HIS A 14 8.45 -2.91 -11.58
CA HIS A 14 9.76 -2.28 -11.35
C HIS A 14 10.18 -1.38 -12.53
N GLU A 15 9.88 -1.76 -13.78
CA GLU A 15 10.14 -0.91 -14.95
C GLU A 15 9.28 0.36 -14.93
N ILE A 16 8.01 0.26 -14.50
CA ILE A 16 7.12 1.42 -14.35
C ILE A 16 7.69 2.35 -13.27
N LEU A 17 8.10 1.82 -12.13
CA LEU A 17 8.67 2.60 -11.04
C LEU A 17 10.01 3.23 -11.42
N GLY A 18 10.89 2.51 -12.12
CA GLY A 18 12.13 3.05 -12.65
C GLY A 18 11.91 4.22 -13.61
N ARG A 19 10.95 4.10 -14.54
CA ARG A 19 10.57 5.20 -15.45
C ARG A 19 9.98 6.40 -14.71
N LEU A 20 9.16 6.17 -13.69
CA LEU A 20 8.65 7.25 -12.84
C LEU A 20 9.79 7.96 -12.09
N ALA A 21 10.76 7.23 -11.56
CA ALA A 21 11.94 7.81 -10.91
C ALA A 21 12.72 8.71 -11.86
N LEU A 22 12.95 8.28 -13.13
CA LEU A 22 13.58 9.12 -14.14
C LEU A 22 12.80 10.40 -14.42
N ILE A 23 11.47 10.33 -14.54
CA ILE A 23 10.61 11.50 -14.74
C ILE A 23 10.77 12.50 -13.58
N PHE A 24 10.79 12.02 -12.33
CA PHE A 24 10.98 12.88 -11.16
C PHE A 24 12.39 13.47 -11.06
N THR A 25 13.41 12.77 -11.56
CA THR A 25 14.79 13.28 -11.62
C THR A 25 14.96 14.40 -12.64
N GLY A 26 14.08 14.44 -13.65
CA GLY A 26 14.07 15.49 -14.66
C GLY A 26 14.71 15.06 -16.00
N PRO A 27 14.67 15.95 -17.00
CA PRO A 27 15.07 15.63 -18.38
C PRO A 27 16.54 15.25 -18.54
N GLU A 28 17.41 15.60 -17.60
CA GLU A 28 18.84 15.26 -17.61
C GLU A 28 19.10 13.78 -17.27
N ALA A 29 18.12 13.07 -16.71
CA ALA A 29 18.28 11.67 -16.29
C ALA A 29 18.25 10.66 -17.46
N GLY A 30 17.84 11.10 -18.66
CA GLY A 30 17.69 10.22 -19.84
C GLY A 30 16.44 9.33 -19.76
N ASP A 31 16.33 8.39 -20.69
CA ASP A 31 15.14 7.54 -20.87
C ASP A 31 15.37 6.07 -20.48
N ASP A 32 16.58 5.70 -20.05
CA ASP A 32 16.95 4.32 -19.73
C ASP A 32 16.70 3.99 -18.25
N PRO A 33 15.68 3.20 -17.90
CA PRO A 33 15.43 2.78 -16.52
C PRO A 33 16.55 1.90 -15.95
N GLY A 34 17.41 1.30 -16.78
CA GLY A 34 18.56 0.52 -16.33
C GLY A 34 19.57 1.34 -15.50
N VAL A 35 19.58 2.67 -15.66
CA VAL A 35 20.37 3.57 -14.81
C VAL A 35 19.89 3.51 -13.35
N ILE A 36 18.58 3.48 -13.13
CA ILE A 36 18.01 3.37 -11.79
C ILE A 36 18.31 1.99 -11.19
N ASP A 37 18.17 0.92 -11.99
CA ASP A 37 18.47 -0.44 -11.55
C ASP A 37 19.95 -0.57 -11.14
N ALA A 38 20.88 0.00 -11.92
CA ALA A 38 22.29 0.02 -11.57
C ALA A 38 22.58 0.79 -10.28
N MET A 39 21.96 1.97 -10.10
CA MET A 39 22.09 2.76 -8.86
C MET A 39 21.58 1.98 -7.64
N LEU A 40 20.44 1.33 -7.76
CA LEU A 40 19.85 0.54 -6.67
C LEU A 40 20.73 -0.66 -6.31
N LEU A 41 21.26 -1.36 -7.32
CA LEU A 41 22.18 -2.47 -7.11
C LEU A 41 23.45 -1.99 -6.42
N ASP A 42 24.09 -0.92 -6.91
CA ASP A 42 25.29 -0.37 -6.32
C ASP A 42 25.07 0.09 -4.88
N GLY A 43 23.95 0.77 -4.63
CA GLY A 43 23.56 1.19 -3.28
C GLY A 43 23.36 0.00 -2.33
N ALA A 44 22.73 -1.07 -2.80
CA ALA A 44 22.53 -2.29 -2.01
C ALA A 44 23.85 -3.02 -1.71
N LEU A 45 24.75 -3.12 -2.70
CA LEU A 45 26.07 -3.72 -2.52
C LEU A 45 26.94 -2.89 -1.57
N GLN A 46 26.94 -1.56 -1.72
CA GLN A 46 27.66 -0.67 -0.80
C GLN A 46 27.09 -0.78 0.63
N SER A 47 25.78 -0.82 0.78
CA SER A 47 25.14 -1.02 2.07
C SER A 47 25.53 -2.35 2.73
N ALA A 48 25.73 -3.41 1.94
CA ALA A 48 26.21 -4.70 2.44
C ALA A 48 27.65 -4.59 2.95
N ILE A 49 28.52 -3.84 2.28
CA ILE A 49 29.92 -3.60 2.72
C ILE A 49 29.94 -2.79 4.01
N ASP A 50 29.13 -1.71 4.08
CA ASP A 50 29.12 -0.75 5.20
C ASP A 50 28.30 -1.22 6.40
N ALA A 51 27.62 -2.37 6.31
CA ALA A 51 26.80 -2.87 7.40
C ALA A 51 27.67 -3.14 8.66
N PRO A 52 27.14 -2.88 9.86
CA PRO A 52 27.82 -3.25 11.09
C PRO A 52 28.17 -4.75 11.11
N ASP A 53 29.41 -5.08 11.46
CA ASP A 53 29.93 -6.45 11.50
C ASP A 53 29.79 -7.22 10.16
N SER A 54 29.85 -6.50 9.05
CA SER A 54 29.72 -7.09 7.73
C SER A 54 30.82 -8.13 7.45
N PRO A 55 30.44 -9.38 7.07
CA PRO A 55 31.40 -10.39 6.65
C PRO A 55 32.17 -10.05 5.36
N VAL A 56 31.75 -9.01 4.65
CA VAL A 56 32.31 -8.55 3.36
C VAL A 56 32.84 -7.13 3.41
N ALA A 57 33.07 -6.56 4.60
CA ALA A 57 33.54 -5.19 4.78
C ALA A 57 34.88 -4.90 4.03
N ASP A 58 35.73 -5.89 3.87
CA ASP A 58 37.02 -5.74 3.17
C ASP A 58 36.94 -6.00 1.65
N ARG A 59 35.78 -6.30 1.11
CA ARG A 59 35.58 -6.60 -0.30
C ARG A 59 35.24 -5.34 -1.12
N LYS A 60 35.57 -5.39 -2.41
CA LYS A 60 35.21 -4.32 -3.33
C LYS A 60 33.82 -4.57 -3.90
N ILE A 61 33.10 -3.48 -4.19
CA ILE A 61 31.78 -3.53 -4.80
C ILE A 61 31.77 -4.31 -6.12
N ASP A 62 32.82 -4.19 -6.93
CA ASP A 62 32.92 -4.90 -8.20
C ASP A 62 33.04 -6.43 -8.03
N ASP A 63 33.68 -6.90 -6.97
CA ASP A 63 33.77 -8.33 -6.66
C ASP A 63 32.40 -8.89 -6.27
N LEU A 64 31.62 -8.14 -5.49
CA LEU A 64 30.25 -8.53 -5.12
C LEU A 64 29.31 -8.48 -6.32
N ARG A 65 29.44 -7.43 -7.14
CA ARG A 65 28.67 -7.31 -8.39
C ARG A 65 28.94 -8.47 -9.34
N ALA A 66 30.19 -8.90 -9.49
CA ALA A 66 30.55 -10.03 -10.33
C ALA A 66 29.89 -11.34 -9.88
N ILE A 67 29.68 -11.54 -8.57
CA ILE A 67 28.96 -12.69 -8.02
C ILE A 67 27.47 -12.64 -8.38
N VAL A 68 26.82 -11.51 -8.13
CA VAL A 68 25.38 -11.33 -8.34
C VAL A 68 25.01 -11.37 -9.81
N CYS A 69 25.85 -10.77 -10.67
CA CYS A 69 25.64 -10.69 -12.12
C CYS A 69 26.29 -11.85 -12.89
N ALA A 70 26.66 -12.94 -12.23
CA ALA A 70 27.32 -14.08 -12.89
C ALA A 70 26.41 -14.81 -13.90
N ASP A 71 25.11 -14.83 -13.67
CA ASP A 71 24.14 -15.44 -14.58
C ASP A 71 23.55 -14.37 -15.52
N PRO A 72 23.90 -14.38 -16.82
CA PRO A 72 23.43 -13.40 -17.78
C PRO A 72 21.93 -13.54 -18.14
N SER A 73 21.27 -14.61 -17.71
CA SER A 73 19.83 -14.80 -17.92
C SER A 73 18.97 -14.04 -16.87
N ARG A 74 19.61 -13.54 -15.80
CA ARG A 74 18.94 -12.79 -14.73
C ARG A 74 18.71 -11.35 -15.12
N THR A 75 17.58 -10.85 -14.69
CA THR A 75 17.20 -9.44 -14.83
C THR A 75 17.78 -8.58 -13.72
N ALA A 76 17.73 -7.26 -13.87
CA ALA A 76 18.19 -6.32 -12.84
C ALA A 76 17.47 -6.54 -11.51
N ILE A 77 16.17 -6.84 -11.52
CA ILE A 77 15.40 -7.12 -10.30
C ILE A 77 15.87 -8.41 -9.62
N ASP A 78 16.26 -9.42 -10.40
CA ASP A 78 16.80 -10.67 -9.84
C ASP A 78 18.13 -10.41 -9.11
N HIS A 79 18.96 -9.52 -9.63
CA HIS A 79 20.21 -9.13 -8.98
C HIS A 79 19.94 -8.44 -7.62
N ILE A 80 18.98 -7.51 -7.57
CA ILE A 80 18.60 -6.83 -6.33
C ILE A 80 18.02 -7.82 -5.32
N LEU A 81 17.16 -8.74 -5.75
CA LEU A 81 16.61 -9.81 -4.92
C LEU A 81 17.71 -10.72 -4.38
N ASP A 82 18.70 -11.09 -5.20
CA ASP A 82 19.83 -11.91 -4.76
C ASP A 82 20.64 -11.21 -3.68
N VAL A 83 20.92 -9.90 -3.82
CA VAL A 83 21.58 -9.11 -2.76
C VAL A 83 20.75 -9.14 -1.47
N MET A 84 19.43 -8.90 -1.55
CA MET A 84 18.54 -8.91 -0.37
C MET A 84 18.52 -10.28 0.33
N ILE A 85 18.53 -11.38 -0.43
CA ILE A 85 18.59 -12.74 0.12
C ILE A 85 19.93 -12.96 0.80
N ARG A 86 21.05 -12.65 0.11
CA ARG A 86 22.42 -12.87 0.60
C ARG A 86 22.73 -12.08 1.87
N THR A 87 22.13 -10.88 2.01
CA THR A 87 22.34 -10.03 3.19
C THR A 87 21.30 -10.21 4.28
N GLY A 88 20.31 -11.08 4.05
CA GLY A 88 19.30 -11.44 5.04
C GLY A 88 19.84 -12.30 6.18
N SER A 89 18.99 -12.59 7.17
CA SER A 89 19.35 -13.36 8.36
C SER A 89 19.85 -14.79 8.11
N HIS A 90 19.55 -15.33 6.94
CA HIS A 90 19.97 -16.66 6.49
C HIS A 90 20.87 -16.59 5.25
N GLY A 91 21.31 -15.40 4.86
CA GLY A 91 22.08 -15.17 3.65
C GLY A 91 23.52 -15.70 3.73
N ASP A 92 24.09 -16.00 2.56
CA ASP A 92 25.46 -16.49 2.44
C ASP A 92 26.51 -15.36 2.47
N TRP A 93 26.08 -14.11 2.53
CA TRP A 93 26.98 -12.94 2.47
C TRP A 93 28.00 -13.05 1.35
N PHE A 94 27.51 -13.33 0.14
CA PHE A 94 28.32 -13.50 -1.08
C PHE A 94 29.39 -14.59 -0.94
N GLY A 95 29.02 -15.70 -0.29
CA GLY A 95 29.88 -16.85 -0.01
C GLY A 95 30.79 -16.71 1.22
N ALA A 96 30.66 -15.62 2.00
CA ALA A 96 31.41 -15.47 3.25
C ALA A 96 30.81 -16.30 4.39
N VAL A 97 29.54 -16.64 4.33
CA VAL A 97 28.83 -17.48 5.29
C VAL A 97 28.52 -18.83 4.63
N PRO A 98 29.13 -19.94 5.08
CA PRO A 98 28.85 -21.27 4.53
C PRO A 98 27.38 -21.66 4.70
N ASP A 99 26.85 -22.40 3.72
CA ASP A 99 25.47 -22.93 3.72
C ASP A 99 24.37 -21.85 3.82
N GLY A 100 24.73 -20.58 3.59
CA GLY A 100 23.78 -19.48 3.55
C GLY A 100 22.97 -19.45 2.25
N MET A 101 21.95 -18.59 2.23
CA MET A 101 20.99 -18.49 1.15
C MET A 101 21.45 -17.51 0.06
N SER A 102 21.20 -17.89 -1.19
CA SER A 102 21.27 -17.06 -2.38
C SER A 102 20.03 -17.29 -3.24
N LEU A 103 19.88 -16.53 -4.31
CA LEU A 103 18.78 -16.74 -5.25
C LEU A 103 18.85 -18.13 -5.92
N ASP A 104 20.05 -18.68 -6.15
CA ASP A 104 20.23 -20.02 -6.70
C ASP A 104 19.60 -21.11 -5.83
N VAL A 105 19.75 -21.01 -4.50
CA VAL A 105 19.16 -21.97 -3.58
C VAL A 105 17.63 -22.01 -3.73
N PHE A 106 16.99 -20.86 -3.93
CA PHE A 106 15.54 -20.83 -4.18
C PHE A 106 15.17 -21.36 -5.56
N ALA A 107 15.98 -21.10 -6.58
CA ALA A 107 15.77 -21.65 -7.91
C ALA A 107 15.84 -23.20 -7.91
N ASP A 108 16.76 -23.76 -7.16
CA ASP A 108 16.95 -25.21 -7.01
C ASP A 108 15.87 -25.87 -6.12
N ASN A 109 15.17 -25.07 -5.30
CA ASN A 109 14.14 -25.52 -4.38
C ASN A 109 12.76 -24.91 -4.70
N PRO A 110 12.10 -25.25 -5.82
CA PRO A 110 10.86 -24.60 -6.28
C PRO A 110 9.67 -24.78 -5.33
N HIS A 111 9.76 -25.74 -4.40
CA HIS A 111 8.72 -26.01 -3.39
C HIS A 111 9.01 -25.29 -2.05
N GLY A 112 10.07 -24.51 -1.97
CA GLY A 112 10.50 -23.77 -0.78
C GLY A 112 11.62 -24.45 -0.02
N VAL A 113 12.16 -23.69 0.93
CA VAL A 113 13.24 -24.13 1.83
C VAL A 113 12.69 -24.15 3.25
N ASP A 114 12.86 -25.27 3.93
CA ASP A 114 12.47 -25.42 5.34
C ASP A 114 13.60 -24.95 6.25
N PHE A 115 13.37 -23.87 7.01
CA PHE A 115 14.31 -23.35 8.01
C PHE A 115 14.14 -23.99 9.39
N GLY A 116 13.32 -25.01 9.50
CA GLY A 116 13.02 -25.66 10.77
C GLY A 116 11.96 -24.94 11.62
N PRO A 117 11.81 -25.32 12.89
CA PRO A 117 10.81 -24.72 13.76
C PRO A 117 11.11 -23.25 14.07
N LEU A 118 10.04 -22.48 14.33
CA LEU A 118 10.19 -21.10 14.79
C LEU A 118 10.83 -21.06 16.18
N GLU A 119 11.94 -20.36 16.27
CA GLU A 119 12.68 -20.17 17.52
C GLU A 119 12.31 -18.82 18.17
N PRO A 120 12.26 -18.74 19.52
CA PRO A 120 12.09 -17.49 20.23
C PRO A 120 13.23 -16.50 19.90
N ARG A 121 12.89 -15.29 19.45
CA ARG A 121 13.87 -14.28 19.03
C ARG A 121 14.04 -13.11 20.00
N LEU A 122 13.24 -13.06 21.07
CA LEU A 122 13.42 -12.05 22.11
C LEU A 122 14.53 -12.46 23.08
N PRO A 123 15.37 -11.50 23.53
CA PRO A 123 15.34 -10.05 23.24
C PRO A 123 16.09 -9.62 21.97
N SER A 124 16.78 -10.51 21.27
CA SER A 124 17.69 -10.19 20.16
C SER A 124 17.01 -9.49 18.95
N ALA A 125 15.68 -9.68 18.78
CA ALA A 125 14.91 -9.04 17.73
C ALA A 125 14.55 -7.58 18.05
N LEU A 126 14.76 -7.10 19.28
CA LEU A 126 14.44 -5.73 19.67
C LEU A 126 15.39 -4.74 18.98
N ARG A 127 14.82 -3.61 18.52
CA ARG A 127 15.55 -2.51 17.89
C ARG A 127 15.39 -1.20 18.65
N THR A 128 14.78 -1.25 19.85
CA THR A 128 14.66 -0.11 20.75
C THR A 128 16.03 0.25 21.31
N GLU A 129 16.29 1.54 21.54
CA GLU A 129 17.55 2.01 22.14
C GLU A 129 17.76 1.42 23.53
N SER A 130 16.68 1.21 24.28
CA SER A 130 16.70 0.60 25.63
C SER A 130 16.99 -0.90 25.61
N GLY A 131 16.88 -1.58 24.47
CA GLY A 131 16.92 -3.05 24.35
C GLY A 131 15.74 -3.75 25.04
N THR A 132 14.71 -3.03 25.43
CA THR A 132 13.50 -3.54 26.08
C THR A 132 12.23 -3.21 25.26
N ILE A 133 11.13 -3.89 25.59
CA ILE A 133 9.82 -3.57 25.01
C ILE A 133 9.32 -2.26 25.66
N GLU A 134 9.18 -1.22 24.87
CA GLU A 134 8.65 0.08 25.32
C GLU A 134 7.13 0.06 25.28
N LEU A 135 6.49 -0.05 26.45
CA LEU A 135 5.03 -0.11 26.57
C LEU A 135 4.36 1.26 26.48
N ALA A 136 5.11 2.34 26.66
CA ALA A 136 4.61 3.72 26.64
C ALA A 136 5.63 4.62 25.92
N PRO A 137 5.83 4.49 24.60
CA PRO A 137 6.74 5.33 23.86
C PRO A 137 6.31 6.81 23.91
N ALA A 138 7.26 7.73 24.08
CA ALA A 138 6.97 9.16 24.22
C ALA A 138 6.09 9.71 23.10
N ILE A 139 6.34 9.32 21.85
CA ILE A 139 5.57 9.74 20.68
C ILE A 139 4.07 9.38 20.78
N ILE A 140 3.74 8.23 21.38
CA ILE A 140 2.33 7.82 21.60
C ILE A 140 1.73 8.59 22.77
N LEU A 141 2.50 8.82 23.84
CA LEU A 141 2.03 9.59 25.00
C LEU A 141 1.74 11.04 24.63
N ASP A 142 2.56 11.66 23.81
CA ASP A 142 2.36 13.03 23.32
C ASP A 142 1.05 13.12 22.49
N GLU A 143 0.75 12.10 21.67
CA GLU A 143 -0.47 12.04 20.89
C GLU A 143 -1.74 11.87 21.77
N LEU A 144 -1.64 11.21 22.92
CA LEU A 144 -2.74 11.12 23.87
C LEU A 144 -3.17 12.51 24.42
N ALA A 145 -2.23 13.42 24.61
CA ALA A 145 -2.56 14.78 25.04
C ALA A 145 -3.39 15.52 23.97
N ARG A 146 -3.03 15.36 22.69
CA ARG A 146 -3.78 15.90 21.55
C ARG A 146 -5.18 15.29 21.46
N LEU A 147 -5.28 13.97 21.59
CA LEU A 147 -6.56 13.25 21.57
C LEU A 147 -7.48 13.68 22.72
N ALA A 148 -6.93 13.85 23.94
CA ALA A 148 -7.68 14.32 25.10
C ALA A 148 -8.26 15.73 24.87
N ALA A 149 -7.50 16.62 24.24
CA ALA A 149 -7.99 17.96 23.89
C ALA A 149 -9.13 17.91 22.86
N THR A 150 -9.05 17.00 21.88
CA THR A 150 -10.12 16.79 20.88
C THR A 150 -11.40 16.21 21.50
N LEU A 151 -11.27 15.24 22.42
CA LEU A 151 -12.42 14.64 23.11
C LEU A 151 -13.12 15.59 24.08
N GLY A 152 -12.37 16.57 24.61
CA GLY A 152 -12.92 17.62 25.50
C GLY A 152 -13.69 18.73 24.78
N SER A 153 -13.53 18.86 23.49
CA SER A 153 -14.32 19.76 22.66
C SER A 153 -15.57 19.03 22.19
N ALA A 154 -16.74 19.57 22.49
CA ALA A 154 -17.98 19.05 21.90
C ALA A 154 -17.87 19.14 20.38
N PRO A 155 -18.15 18.07 19.61
CA PRO A 155 -18.21 18.19 18.18
C PRO A 155 -19.22 19.30 17.84
N GLU A 156 -18.81 20.29 17.06
CA GLU A 156 -19.78 21.18 16.46
C GLU A 156 -20.76 20.30 15.67
N ASP A 157 -22.06 20.45 15.92
CA ASP A 157 -23.15 19.67 15.27
C ASP A 157 -23.26 20.02 13.77
N THR A 158 -22.21 19.80 13.03
CA THR A 158 -22.07 20.39 11.68
C THR A 158 -22.07 19.39 10.56
N GLY A 159 -22.12 18.10 10.82
CA GLY A 159 -22.02 17.20 9.68
C GLY A 159 -22.03 15.72 10.03
N LEU A 160 -21.94 14.98 8.97
CA LEU A 160 -21.73 13.56 9.00
C LEU A 160 -20.22 13.26 8.88
N VAL A 161 -19.84 12.11 9.37
CA VAL A 161 -18.47 11.62 9.24
C VAL A 161 -18.47 10.45 8.25
N LEU A 162 -17.63 10.57 7.21
CA LEU A 162 -17.46 9.51 6.23
C LEU A 162 -16.43 8.49 6.71
N ILE A 163 -16.82 7.22 6.64
CA ILE A 163 -15.90 6.08 6.80
C ILE A 163 -15.87 5.24 5.53
N GLY A 164 -14.71 4.67 5.23
CA GLY A 164 -14.55 3.69 4.17
C GLY A 164 -15.10 2.32 4.59
N ARG A 165 -15.56 1.53 3.62
CA ARG A 165 -15.88 0.13 3.87
C ARG A 165 -15.24 -0.79 2.86
N ARG A 166 -14.97 -2.00 3.31
CA ARG A 166 -14.52 -3.10 2.47
C ARG A 166 -15.73 -3.89 1.97
N HIS A 167 -15.57 -4.49 0.81
CA HIS A 167 -16.59 -5.37 0.24
C HIS A 167 -15.99 -6.72 -0.14
N LEU A 168 -16.65 -7.82 0.24
CA LEU A 168 -16.15 -9.18 0.04
C LEU A 168 -15.79 -9.50 -1.43
N ARG A 169 -16.52 -8.94 -2.39
CA ARG A 169 -16.32 -9.19 -3.83
C ARG A 169 -15.49 -8.13 -4.54
N SER A 170 -14.71 -7.33 -3.80
CA SER A 170 -13.90 -6.26 -4.36
C SER A 170 -12.41 -6.55 -4.33
N ASN A 171 -11.87 -7.06 -3.20
CA ASN A 171 -10.44 -7.15 -2.95
C ASN A 171 -9.73 -5.85 -3.40
N ASN A 172 -10.06 -4.74 -2.73
CA ASN A 172 -9.84 -3.36 -3.17
C ASN A 172 -10.61 -3.10 -4.49
N SER A 173 -9.99 -3.21 -5.66
CA SER A 173 -10.61 -3.06 -6.98
C SER A 173 -10.35 -4.25 -7.92
N TRP A 174 -9.51 -5.19 -7.51
CA TRP A 174 -9.01 -6.27 -8.38
C TRP A 174 -10.11 -7.14 -8.97
N MET A 175 -11.20 -7.35 -8.21
CA MET A 175 -12.31 -8.19 -8.63
C MET A 175 -13.37 -7.44 -9.45
N HIS A 176 -13.27 -6.11 -9.60
CA HIS A 176 -14.30 -5.31 -10.25
C HIS A 176 -14.38 -5.56 -11.77
N ASN A 177 -13.32 -6.06 -12.39
CA ASN A 177 -13.34 -6.42 -13.82
C ASN A 177 -13.74 -7.87 -14.10
N MET A 178 -14.28 -8.57 -13.11
CA MET A 178 -14.72 -9.97 -13.21
C MET A 178 -16.25 -10.06 -13.17
N GLU A 179 -16.90 -10.32 -14.31
CA GLU A 179 -18.36 -10.36 -14.44
C GLU A 179 -19.08 -11.20 -13.35
N PRO A 180 -18.59 -12.43 -12.99
CA PRO A 180 -19.25 -13.23 -11.97
C PRO A 180 -19.28 -12.56 -10.59
N LEU A 181 -18.32 -11.66 -10.29
CA LEU A 181 -18.19 -11.00 -8.99
C LEU A 181 -18.94 -9.68 -8.93
N VAL A 182 -19.05 -8.94 -10.04
CA VAL A 182 -19.72 -7.64 -10.07
C VAL A 182 -21.19 -7.68 -10.47
N LYS A 183 -21.67 -8.82 -11.00
CA LYS A 183 -23.08 -8.98 -11.38
C LYS A 183 -24.02 -8.80 -10.17
N GLY A 184 -25.26 -8.46 -10.45
CA GLY A 184 -26.32 -8.24 -9.45
C GLY A 184 -26.48 -6.76 -9.11
N ARG A 185 -26.95 -6.45 -7.88
CA ARG A 185 -27.20 -5.08 -7.42
C ARG A 185 -25.94 -4.22 -7.40
N ALA A 186 -26.10 -2.92 -7.58
CA ALA A 186 -25.03 -1.97 -7.34
C ALA A 186 -24.56 -2.04 -5.88
N ARG A 187 -23.25 -1.96 -5.65
CA ARG A 187 -22.64 -2.09 -4.32
C ARG A 187 -21.89 -0.84 -3.90
N CYS A 188 -21.65 0.07 -4.85
CA CYS A 188 -21.05 1.37 -4.56
C CYS A 188 -22.17 2.33 -4.17
N THR A 189 -22.62 2.22 -2.94
CA THR A 189 -23.72 2.98 -2.36
C THR A 189 -23.24 3.78 -1.16
N LEU A 190 -23.82 4.96 -0.93
CA LEU A 190 -23.67 5.73 0.30
C LEU A 190 -24.60 5.14 1.35
N GLN A 191 -24.08 4.38 2.31
CA GLN A 191 -24.85 3.93 3.46
C GLN A 191 -25.04 5.08 4.43
N ILE A 192 -26.29 5.26 4.89
CA ILE A 192 -26.70 6.31 5.82
C ILE A 192 -27.77 5.78 6.77
N ASN A 193 -27.67 6.20 8.04
CA ASN A 193 -28.66 5.84 9.05
C ASN A 193 -30.05 6.43 8.71
N PRO A 194 -31.18 5.73 8.98
CA PRO A 194 -32.53 6.23 8.73
C PRO A 194 -32.81 7.60 9.36
N ILE A 195 -32.30 7.87 10.56
CA ILE A 195 -32.46 9.16 11.25
C ILE A 195 -31.81 10.30 10.46
N ASP A 196 -30.61 10.06 9.96
CA ASP A 196 -29.89 11.06 9.15
C ASP A 196 -30.49 11.18 7.76
N ALA A 197 -30.94 10.08 7.14
CA ALA A 197 -31.63 10.12 5.85
C ALA A 197 -32.87 11.00 5.92
N GLU A 198 -33.69 10.85 6.97
CA GLU A 198 -34.86 11.73 7.20
C GLU A 198 -34.43 13.18 7.44
N ARG A 199 -33.43 13.42 8.30
CA ARG A 199 -32.89 14.76 8.62
C ARG A 199 -32.42 15.51 7.37
N PHE A 200 -31.75 14.82 6.45
CA PHE A 200 -31.20 15.43 5.23
C PHE A 200 -32.11 15.29 3.99
N GLY A 201 -33.31 14.74 4.15
CA GLY A 201 -34.29 14.59 3.08
C GLY A 201 -33.86 13.61 1.97
N LEU A 202 -33.14 12.54 2.34
CA LEU A 202 -32.62 11.52 1.43
C LEU A 202 -33.52 10.30 1.39
N ALA A 203 -33.82 9.81 0.18
CA ALA A 203 -34.59 8.59 -0.03
C ALA A 203 -33.68 7.43 -0.43
N ASP A 204 -34.05 6.22 0.02
CA ASP A 204 -33.35 4.99 -0.39
C ASP A 204 -33.35 4.81 -1.91
N GLY A 205 -32.23 4.50 -2.50
CA GLY A 205 -32.03 4.35 -3.94
C GLY A 205 -31.94 5.66 -4.74
N ALA A 206 -32.21 6.84 -4.14
CA ALA A 206 -31.99 8.12 -4.79
C ALA A 206 -30.51 8.50 -4.78
N ASP A 207 -30.10 9.38 -5.70
CA ASP A 207 -28.75 9.92 -5.70
C ASP A 207 -28.61 11.08 -4.72
N ALA A 208 -27.50 11.12 -4.00
CA ALA A 208 -27.12 12.21 -3.10
C ALA A 208 -25.73 12.76 -3.43
N VAL A 209 -25.56 14.07 -3.24
CA VAL A 209 -24.26 14.72 -3.27
C VAL A 209 -23.59 14.55 -1.92
N VAL A 210 -22.35 14.08 -1.93
CA VAL A 210 -21.46 14.02 -0.75
C VAL A 210 -20.31 14.97 -0.99
N ALA A 211 -20.07 15.88 -0.07
CA ALA A 211 -18.98 16.86 -0.21
C ALA A 211 -18.14 16.92 1.06
N SER A 212 -16.82 16.97 0.87
CA SER A 212 -15.82 17.29 1.88
C SER A 212 -15.23 18.68 1.66
N ARG A 213 -14.24 19.07 2.45
CA ARG A 213 -13.49 20.32 2.27
C ARG A 213 -12.84 20.42 0.86
N VAL A 214 -12.44 19.29 0.27
CA VAL A 214 -11.58 19.28 -0.93
C VAL A 214 -12.30 18.80 -2.19
N GLY A 215 -13.46 18.20 -2.08
CA GLY A 215 -14.16 17.68 -3.26
C GLY A 215 -15.57 17.21 -2.99
N SER A 216 -16.25 16.81 -4.05
CA SER A 216 -17.60 16.27 -3.98
C SER A 216 -17.79 15.15 -5.00
N LEU A 217 -18.75 14.29 -4.74
CA LEU A 217 -19.19 13.21 -5.62
C LEU A 217 -20.68 12.96 -5.45
N THR A 218 -21.28 12.24 -6.39
CA THR A 218 -22.68 11.81 -6.33
C THR A 218 -22.74 10.30 -6.24
N ALA A 219 -23.47 9.77 -5.26
CA ALA A 219 -23.62 8.33 -5.04
C ALA A 219 -25.07 7.95 -4.73
N PRO A 220 -25.54 6.75 -5.14
CA PRO A 220 -26.85 6.25 -4.76
C PRO A 220 -26.89 5.97 -3.25
N VAL A 221 -27.96 6.37 -2.61
CA VAL A 221 -28.20 6.22 -1.17
C VAL A 221 -28.67 4.79 -0.87
N GLU A 222 -28.15 4.22 0.20
CA GLU A 222 -28.62 2.98 0.83
C GLU A 222 -28.97 3.31 2.29
N VAL A 223 -30.28 3.41 2.59
CA VAL A 223 -30.72 3.66 3.96
C VAL A 223 -30.65 2.37 4.76
N THR A 224 -29.88 2.38 5.84
CA THR A 224 -29.62 1.18 6.65
C THR A 224 -29.27 1.55 8.09
N ASP A 225 -29.65 0.71 9.04
CA ASP A 225 -29.27 0.80 10.45
C ASP A 225 -27.93 0.12 10.77
N GLU A 226 -27.24 -0.42 9.75
CA GLU A 226 -25.88 -0.98 9.90
C GLU A 226 -24.82 0.08 10.19
N VAL A 227 -25.11 1.36 9.92
CA VAL A 227 -24.24 2.50 10.29
C VAL A 227 -24.92 3.33 11.38
N PRO A 228 -24.17 3.81 12.40
CA PRO A 228 -24.75 4.66 13.45
C PRO A 228 -25.12 6.04 12.91
N ALA A 229 -26.05 6.72 13.58
CA ALA A 229 -26.37 8.12 13.29
C ALA A 229 -25.12 9.01 13.40
N GLY A 230 -24.98 9.98 12.51
CA GLY A 230 -23.81 10.83 12.39
C GLY A 230 -22.70 10.26 11.50
N VAL A 231 -22.86 9.04 10.98
CA VAL A 231 -21.86 8.36 10.15
C VAL A 231 -22.46 7.96 8.79
N VAL A 232 -21.70 8.19 7.74
CA VAL A 232 -21.99 7.64 6.40
C VAL A 232 -20.83 6.80 5.92
N SER A 233 -21.11 5.82 5.05
CA SER A 233 -20.10 4.90 4.58
C SER A 233 -20.11 4.73 3.06
N LEU A 234 -18.93 4.82 2.44
CA LEU A 234 -18.70 4.52 1.03
C LEU A 234 -17.66 3.40 0.88
N PRO A 235 -17.85 2.48 -0.08
CA PRO A 235 -16.83 1.47 -0.36
C PRO A 235 -15.68 2.11 -1.14
N HIS A 236 -14.44 1.72 -0.81
CA HIS A 236 -13.27 2.14 -1.59
C HIS A 236 -13.01 1.23 -2.80
N GLY A 237 -12.12 1.69 -3.70
CA GLY A 237 -11.68 0.93 -4.87
C GLY A 237 -12.57 1.07 -6.09
N TRP A 238 -13.55 1.97 -6.09
CA TRP A 238 -14.43 2.30 -7.19
C TRP A 238 -14.00 3.59 -7.91
N GLY A 239 -14.67 3.95 -9.00
CA GLY A 239 -14.35 5.11 -9.83
C GLY A 239 -13.70 4.71 -11.16
N HIS A 240 -14.28 3.73 -11.85
CA HIS A 240 -13.71 3.14 -13.07
C HIS A 240 -14.17 3.82 -14.37
N ASP A 241 -14.73 5.01 -14.30
CA ASP A 241 -15.20 5.84 -15.44
C ASP A 241 -14.15 6.82 -15.94
N MET A 242 -12.94 6.81 -15.37
CA MET A 242 -11.87 7.70 -15.78
C MET A 242 -11.45 7.44 -17.23
N ARG A 243 -11.19 8.54 -17.97
CA ARG A 243 -10.68 8.47 -19.34
C ARG A 243 -9.43 7.61 -19.42
N GLY A 244 -9.43 6.63 -20.34
CA GLY A 244 -8.32 5.70 -20.53
C GLY A 244 -8.46 4.38 -19.77
N THR A 245 -9.49 4.19 -18.94
CA THR A 245 -9.78 2.91 -18.30
C THR A 245 -10.00 1.82 -19.35
N ARG A 246 -9.20 0.75 -19.27
CA ARG A 246 -9.27 -0.40 -20.19
C ARG A 246 -10.06 -1.58 -19.63
N SER A 247 -10.39 -1.54 -18.34
CA SER A 247 -11.15 -2.59 -17.64
C SER A 247 -12.65 -2.49 -17.99
N ARG A 248 -13.06 -3.12 -19.09
CA ARG A 248 -14.39 -2.94 -19.66
C ARG A 248 -15.54 -3.31 -18.75
N VAL A 249 -15.43 -4.39 -17.98
CA VAL A 249 -16.46 -4.83 -17.04
C VAL A 249 -16.58 -3.83 -15.90
N ALA A 250 -15.46 -3.39 -15.34
CA ALA A 250 -15.42 -2.37 -14.29
C ALA A 250 -15.96 -1.03 -14.77
N ALA A 251 -15.59 -0.58 -15.98
CA ALA A 251 -16.10 0.66 -16.59
C ALA A 251 -17.62 0.64 -16.84
N GLY A 252 -18.21 -0.55 -17.05
CA GLY A 252 -19.67 -0.71 -17.17
C GLY A 252 -20.41 -0.59 -15.81
N ARG A 253 -19.69 -0.59 -14.71
CA ARG A 253 -20.20 -0.45 -13.33
C ARG A 253 -19.22 0.38 -12.50
N PRO A 254 -19.01 1.65 -12.87
CA PRO A 254 -17.86 2.42 -12.39
C PRO A 254 -17.89 2.71 -10.89
N GLY A 255 -19.07 2.88 -10.29
CA GLY A 255 -19.20 3.43 -8.96
C GLY A 255 -18.57 4.82 -8.84
N VAL A 256 -18.21 5.23 -7.64
CA VAL A 256 -17.61 6.55 -7.36
C VAL A 256 -16.27 6.41 -6.67
N ASN A 257 -15.35 7.32 -6.97
CA ASN A 257 -14.03 7.35 -6.34
C ASN A 257 -14.08 8.11 -5.00
N SER A 258 -14.14 7.38 -3.89
CA SER A 258 -14.16 7.98 -2.55
C SER A 258 -12.91 8.82 -2.22
N ASN A 259 -11.78 8.59 -2.91
CA ASN A 259 -10.57 9.40 -2.71
C ASN A 259 -10.74 10.87 -3.11
N LEU A 260 -11.75 11.21 -3.91
CA LEU A 260 -12.08 12.61 -4.21
C LEU A 260 -12.48 13.42 -2.97
N LEU A 261 -12.86 12.73 -1.90
CA LEU A 261 -13.24 13.35 -0.62
C LEU A 261 -12.09 13.39 0.38
N THR A 262 -10.96 12.69 0.08
CA THR A 262 -9.80 12.59 0.98
C THR A 262 -8.96 13.85 0.90
N ASP A 263 -8.72 14.47 2.05
CA ASP A 263 -7.93 15.68 2.18
C ASP A 263 -6.43 15.36 2.18
N PRO A 264 -5.65 15.81 1.18
CA PRO A 264 -4.22 15.53 1.12
C PRO A 264 -3.39 16.24 2.20
N GLU A 265 -3.96 17.23 2.89
CA GLU A 265 -3.30 17.92 4.00
C GLU A 265 -3.48 17.19 5.34
N LEU A 266 -4.42 16.22 5.42
CA LEU A 266 -4.67 15.48 6.63
C LEU A 266 -3.93 14.14 6.63
N LEU A 267 -2.94 14.06 7.51
CA LEU A 267 -2.16 12.84 7.74
C LEU A 267 -2.32 12.39 9.19
N ASP A 268 -2.31 11.08 9.40
CA ASP A 268 -2.18 10.53 10.75
C ASP A 268 -0.77 10.84 11.28
N PRO A 269 -0.65 11.58 12.40
CA PRO A 269 0.64 12.08 12.87
C PRO A 269 1.60 10.97 13.31
N LEU A 270 1.10 9.80 13.71
CA LEU A 270 1.92 8.68 14.16
C LEU A 270 2.44 7.84 12.99
N SER A 271 1.58 7.54 12.03
CA SER A 271 1.93 6.64 10.91
C SER A 271 2.31 7.35 9.62
N GLY A 272 1.99 8.65 9.47
CA GLY A 272 2.13 9.40 8.24
C GLY A 272 1.14 9.00 7.13
N ASN A 273 0.17 8.14 7.45
CA ASN A 273 -0.84 7.70 6.49
C ASN A 273 -1.89 8.79 6.23
N ALA A 274 -2.43 8.80 5.01
CA ALA A 274 -3.58 9.62 4.69
C ALA A 274 -4.80 9.23 5.55
N VAL A 275 -5.54 10.23 6.02
CA VAL A 275 -6.79 10.03 6.77
C VAL A 275 -7.88 9.61 5.79
N LEU A 276 -8.21 8.31 5.79
CA LEU A 276 -9.21 7.70 4.91
C LEU A 276 -10.55 7.43 5.62
N ASN A 277 -10.59 7.61 6.94
CA ASN A 277 -11.78 7.43 7.79
C ASN A 277 -11.88 8.61 8.74
N GLY A 278 -13.12 8.97 9.10
CA GLY A 278 -13.35 10.14 9.94
C GLY A 278 -13.34 11.45 9.16
N ILE A 279 -13.60 11.41 7.85
CA ILE A 279 -13.62 12.60 6.99
C ILE A 279 -14.92 13.37 7.23
N PRO A 280 -14.87 14.64 7.67
CA PRO A 280 -16.07 15.46 7.79
C PRO A 280 -16.71 15.70 6.41
N VAL A 281 -18.00 15.39 6.28
CA VAL A 281 -18.75 15.55 5.03
C VAL A 281 -20.13 16.15 5.26
N THR A 282 -20.63 16.82 4.23
CA THR A 282 -22.05 17.18 4.10
C THR A 282 -22.70 16.28 3.08
N VAL A 283 -23.99 15.99 3.27
CA VAL A 283 -24.77 15.18 2.33
C VAL A 283 -26.10 15.89 2.05
N GLY A 284 -26.54 15.86 0.80
CA GLY A 284 -27.78 16.48 0.40
C GLY A 284 -28.38 15.87 -0.88
N PRO A 285 -29.65 16.08 -1.17
CA PRO A 285 -30.27 15.68 -2.44
C PRO A 285 -29.65 16.44 -3.62
N ILE A 286 -29.79 15.88 -4.83
CA ILE A 286 -29.37 16.53 -6.07
C ILE A 286 -30.34 17.68 -6.41
#